data_1a2c5729d540f5ae2e22586d70bcd736
#
_entry.id   1a2c5729d540f5ae2e22586d70bcd736
#
_cell.length_a   1.000
_cell.length_b   1.000
_cell.length_c   1.000
_cell.angle_alpha   90.00
_cell.angle_beta   90.00
_cell.angle_gamma   90.00
#
_symmetry.space_group_name_H-M   'P 1'
#
loop_
_entity.id
_entity.type
_entity.pdbx_description
1 polymer ?
#
loop_
_entity_poly.entity_id
_entity_poly.type
_entity_poly.pdbx_seq_one_letter_code
_entity_poly.pdbx_strand_id
1 'polypeptide(L)'
;MKVAAFRIGGERRVGLVDEKRGTAAAFDLPAAAASEGVIALIERASKPDLMSPTPLDEVVLEAPIPRPRRNIFCVGKNYREHAKEFSASGFDTGAASGAEPQHPIVFSKVPECVVSHEAVVRIDPAVSRAIDYEAELAVIIGRGGRGIKPAHAMSHVWGYTIVNDVTARDLQSRHSQWLIGKSQDTFCPMGPWAVTCDEIDLSDTEVRCFINGELRQNANTRDLIFDAPTLIAAISAGVTLIPGDVIATGTLAGVGVGFKPPRYLVHGDVARIEISGIGVLENEFREMGK
;
A
#
# COMPACT_ATOMS: atom_id res chain seq x y z
N MET A 1 7.09 16.11 3.50
CA MET A 1 6.14 16.30 4.63
C MET A 1 5.43 14.98 4.91
N LYS A 2 5.16 14.66 6.20
CA LYS A 2 4.29 13.53 6.58
C LYS A 2 2.86 14.04 6.78
N VAL A 3 1.90 13.45 6.08
CA VAL A 3 0.50 13.87 6.09
C VAL A 3 -0.39 12.67 6.43
N ALA A 4 -1.16 12.77 7.50
CA ALA A 4 -2.10 11.74 7.95
C ALA A 4 -3.55 12.18 7.74
N ALA A 5 -4.40 11.19 7.48
CA ALA A 5 -5.83 11.28 7.81
C ALA A 5 -6.02 10.67 9.21
N PHE A 6 -6.80 11.30 10.06
CA PHE A 6 -7.01 10.86 11.44
C PHE A 6 -8.34 11.38 12.00
N ARG A 7 -8.77 10.83 13.13
CA ARG A 7 -9.95 11.31 13.87
C ARG A 7 -9.56 11.92 15.20
N ILE A 8 -10.24 13.02 15.54
CA ILE A 8 -10.27 13.64 16.86
C ILE A 8 -11.73 13.74 17.28
N GLY A 9 -12.13 13.16 18.42
CA GLY A 9 -13.50 13.20 18.88
C GLY A 9 -14.53 12.64 17.89
N GLY A 10 -14.12 11.71 17.03
CA GLY A 10 -14.97 11.13 15.98
C GLY A 10 -14.98 11.90 14.64
N GLU A 11 -14.50 13.14 14.59
CA GLU A 11 -14.40 13.93 13.37
C GLU A 11 -13.10 13.61 12.59
N ARG A 12 -13.25 13.38 11.28
CA ARG A 12 -12.09 13.15 10.41
C ARG A 12 -11.38 14.47 10.11
N ARG A 13 -10.07 14.43 10.19
CA ARG A 13 -9.14 15.50 9.88
C ARG A 13 -8.04 14.99 8.93
N VAL A 14 -7.38 15.93 8.28
CA VAL A 14 -6.14 15.70 7.52
C VAL A 14 -5.13 16.70 8.02
N GLY A 15 -3.89 16.28 8.31
CA GLY A 15 -2.92 17.18 8.91
C GLY A 15 -1.48 16.72 8.78
N LEU A 16 -0.57 17.58 9.19
CA LEU A 16 0.85 17.29 9.27
C LEU A 16 1.17 16.48 10.51
N VAL A 17 2.03 15.47 10.36
CA VAL A 17 2.58 14.69 11.46
C VAL A 17 4.00 15.15 11.77
N ASP A 18 4.28 15.45 13.04
CA ASP A 18 5.62 15.64 13.58
C ASP A 18 5.94 14.47 14.53
N GLU A 19 6.60 13.44 14.00
CA GLU A 19 6.98 12.25 14.79
C GLU A 19 7.92 12.58 15.93
N LYS A 20 8.81 13.58 15.75
CA LYS A 20 9.78 13.94 16.79
C LYS A 20 9.11 14.57 18.00
N ARG A 21 8.02 15.32 17.77
CA ARG A 21 7.21 15.94 18.81
C ARG A 21 6.05 15.06 19.26
N GLY A 22 5.75 13.98 18.51
CA GLY A 22 4.60 13.12 18.77
C GLY A 22 3.28 13.85 18.60
N THR A 23 3.14 14.70 17.56
CA THR A 23 1.94 15.53 17.35
C THR A 23 1.43 15.46 15.92
N ALA A 24 0.11 15.70 15.75
CA ALA A 24 -0.54 15.94 14.47
C ALA A 24 -1.22 17.32 14.49
N ALA A 25 -0.98 18.15 13.47
CA ALA A 25 -1.62 19.44 13.29
C ALA A 25 -2.58 19.38 12.11
N ALA A 26 -3.88 19.46 12.38
CA ALA A 26 -4.89 19.40 11.33
C ALA A 26 -4.84 20.65 10.44
N PHE A 27 -5.09 20.47 9.15
CA PHE A 27 -5.40 21.57 8.25
C PHE A 27 -6.83 22.06 8.47
N ASP A 28 -7.03 23.36 8.38
CA ASP A 28 -8.38 23.95 8.38
C ASP A 28 -9.08 23.60 7.05
N LEU A 29 -9.82 22.50 7.07
CA LEU A 29 -10.52 21.92 5.93
C LEU A 29 -11.99 21.68 6.28
N PRO A 30 -12.92 21.92 5.34
CA PRO A 30 -14.29 21.45 5.48
C PRO A 30 -14.33 19.92 5.67
N ALA A 31 -15.26 19.44 6.50
CA ALA A 31 -15.41 18.00 6.78
C ALA A 31 -15.56 17.13 5.52
N ALA A 32 -16.27 17.64 4.51
CA ALA A 32 -16.42 16.94 3.22
C ALA A 32 -15.06 16.74 2.52
N ALA A 33 -14.18 17.75 2.55
CA ALA A 33 -12.83 17.62 1.98
C ALA A 33 -11.96 16.68 2.84
N ALA A 34 -12.00 16.81 4.16
CA ALA A 34 -11.25 15.93 5.07
C ALA A 34 -11.65 14.45 4.91
N SER A 35 -12.88 14.14 4.45
CA SER A 35 -13.32 12.78 4.19
C SER A 35 -12.53 12.06 3.08
N GLU A 36 -11.90 12.82 2.17
CA GLU A 36 -11.08 12.32 1.06
C GLU A 36 -9.64 11.97 1.48
N GLY A 37 -9.27 12.22 2.74
CA GLY A 37 -7.91 12.03 3.21
C GLY A 37 -6.93 12.99 2.51
N VAL A 38 -5.73 12.52 2.18
CA VAL A 38 -4.68 13.37 1.56
C VAL A 38 -5.06 13.89 0.17
N ILE A 39 -6.06 13.31 -0.50
CA ILE A 39 -6.58 13.80 -1.78
C ILE A 39 -7.05 15.26 -1.64
N ALA A 40 -7.61 15.62 -0.48
CA ALA A 40 -8.01 16.99 -0.18
C ALA A 40 -6.88 18.02 -0.31
N LEU A 41 -5.62 17.61 -0.18
CA LEU A 41 -4.46 18.49 -0.34
C LEU A 41 -3.91 18.42 -1.77
N ILE A 42 -3.98 17.27 -2.41
CA ILE A 42 -3.48 17.05 -3.78
C ILE A 42 -4.14 17.99 -4.77
N GLU A 43 -5.44 18.20 -4.62
CA GLU A 43 -6.25 19.01 -5.54
C GLU A 43 -6.25 20.51 -5.23
N ARG A 44 -5.52 20.97 -4.20
CA ARG A 44 -5.49 22.38 -3.82
C ARG A 44 -4.29 23.10 -4.40
N ALA A 45 -4.52 24.33 -4.83
CA ALA A 45 -3.47 25.21 -5.32
C ALA A 45 -2.57 25.77 -4.20
N SER A 46 -3.07 25.82 -2.96
CA SER A 46 -2.32 26.29 -1.79
C SER A 46 -2.61 25.40 -0.57
N LYS A 47 -1.63 25.32 0.33
CA LYS A 47 -1.83 24.64 1.60
C LYS A 47 -2.82 25.43 2.47
N PRO A 48 -3.81 24.77 3.08
CA PRO A 48 -4.65 25.40 4.09
C PRO A 48 -3.85 25.74 5.37
N ASP A 49 -4.38 26.64 6.17
CA ASP A 49 -3.79 26.95 7.49
C ASP A 49 -3.81 25.73 8.41
N LEU A 50 -2.86 25.68 9.32
CA LEU A 50 -2.78 24.63 10.32
C LEU A 50 -3.50 25.07 11.62
N MET A 51 -4.25 24.16 12.19
CA MET A 51 -4.82 24.26 13.52
C MET A 51 -3.75 23.96 14.59
N SER A 52 -4.08 24.16 15.85
CA SER A 52 -3.21 23.78 16.97
C SER A 52 -2.88 22.29 16.92
N PRO A 53 -1.62 21.88 17.18
CA PRO A 53 -1.25 20.49 17.19
C PRO A 53 -1.92 19.72 18.34
N THR A 54 -2.27 18.46 18.08
CA THR A 54 -2.81 17.48 19.03
C THR A 54 -1.79 16.37 19.22
N PRO A 55 -1.58 15.82 20.43
CA PRO A 55 -0.76 14.63 20.65
C PRO A 55 -1.20 13.45 19.78
N LEU A 56 -0.23 12.67 19.26
CA LEU A 56 -0.53 11.52 18.38
C LEU A 56 -1.29 10.39 19.11
N ASP A 57 -1.12 10.25 20.40
CA ASP A 57 -1.83 9.29 21.23
C ASP A 57 -3.30 9.69 21.53
N GLU A 58 -3.68 10.92 21.22
CA GLU A 58 -5.07 11.40 21.29
C GLU A 58 -5.82 11.31 19.96
N VAL A 59 -5.15 10.89 18.87
CA VAL A 59 -5.77 10.75 17.56
C VAL A 59 -5.86 9.30 17.14
N VAL A 60 -6.88 8.95 16.35
CA VAL A 60 -7.00 7.65 15.71
C VAL A 60 -6.60 7.80 14.25
N LEU A 61 -5.47 7.21 13.88
CA LEU A 61 -4.99 7.24 12.49
C LEU A 61 -5.97 6.50 11.58
N GLU A 62 -6.22 7.07 10.41
CA GLU A 62 -6.95 6.42 9.32
C GLU A 62 -5.99 6.19 8.14
N ALA A 63 -6.40 5.35 7.18
CA ALA A 63 -5.64 5.24 5.95
C ALA A 63 -5.48 6.63 5.32
N PRO A 64 -4.31 7.00 4.78
CA PRO A 64 -4.09 8.33 4.19
C PRO A 64 -5.08 8.65 3.07
N ILE A 65 -5.56 7.63 2.35
CA ILE A 65 -6.71 7.71 1.44
C ILE A 65 -7.73 6.66 1.94
N PRO A 66 -8.67 7.04 2.83
CA PRO A 66 -9.57 6.10 3.50
C PRO A 66 -10.50 5.36 2.54
N ARG A 67 -10.81 6.00 1.42
CA ARG A 67 -11.57 5.40 0.32
C ARG A 67 -11.03 5.90 -1.01
N PRO A 68 -10.17 5.14 -1.68
CA PRO A 68 -9.73 5.47 -3.03
C PRO A 68 -10.92 5.67 -3.96
N ARG A 69 -10.83 6.62 -4.88
CA ARG A 69 -11.90 6.95 -5.83
C ARG A 69 -12.18 5.85 -6.85
N ARG A 70 -11.20 4.97 -7.03
CA ARG A 70 -11.29 3.77 -7.87
C ARG A 70 -10.31 2.71 -7.38
N ASN A 71 -10.29 1.56 -8.04
CA ASN A 71 -9.40 0.46 -7.70
C ASN A 71 -7.94 0.92 -7.60
N ILE A 72 -7.23 0.39 -6.61
CA ILE A 72 -5.79 0.55 -6.46
C ILE A 72 -5.12 -0.26 -7.55
N PHE A 73 -4.21 0.33 -8.30
CA PHE A 73 -3.35 -0.40 -9.23
C PHE A 73 -2.28 -1.13 -8.42
N CYS A 74 -2.08 -2.40 -8.72
CA CYS A 74 -1.07 -3.22 -8.07
C CYS A 74 -0.19 -3.88 -9.12
N VAL A 75 1.07 -4.13 -8.79
CA VAL A 75 2.05 -4.69 -9.72
C VAL A 75 2.60 -6.02 -9.18
N GLY A 76 2.36 -7.10 -9.90
CA GLY A 76 2.86 -8.43 -9.56
C GLY A 76 4.28 -8.68 -10.03
N LYS A 77 5.04 -9.50 -9.27
CA LYS A 77 6.38 -9.99 -9.62
C LYS A 77 7.39 -8.87 -9.97
N ASN A 78 7.36 -7.78 -9.24
CA ASN A 78 8.19 -6.61 -9.55
C ASN A 78 9.53 -6.55 -8.79
N TYR A 79 9.88 -7.58 -8.02
CA TYR A 79 11.20 -7.79 -7.44
C TYR A 79 11.76 -9.12 -7.93
N ARG A 80 13.02 -9.14 -8.42
CA ARG A 80 13.61 -10.33 -9.06
C ARG A 80 13.58 -11.56 -8.17
N GLU A 81 13.97 -11.42 -6.91
CA GLU A 81 13.99 -12.56 -5.99
C GLU A 81 12.59 -13.05 -5.66
N HIS A 82 11.61 -12.15 -5.51
CA HIS A 82 10.20 -12.53 -5.35
C HIS A 82 9.64 -13.23 -6.60
N ALA A 83 9.95 -12.76 -7.79
CA ALA A 83 9.53 -13.41 -9.03
C ALA A 83 10.02 -14.87 -9.11
N LYS A 84 11.29 -15.13 -8.73
CA LYS A 84 11.86 -16.48 -8.63
C LYS A 84 11.18 -17.32 -7.55
N GLU A 85 10.99 -16.75 -6.34
CA GLU A 85 10.32 -17.41 -5.21
C GLU A 85 8.90 -17.83 -5.57
N PHE A 86 8.12 -16.90 -6.12
CA PHE A 86 6.73 -17.16 -6.49
C PHE A 86 6.62 -18.22 -7.59
N SER A 87 7.50 -18.17 -8.59
CA SER A 87 7.55 -19.20 -9.65
C SER A 87 7.89 -20.59 -9.12
N ALA A 88 8.68 -20.67 -8.03
CA ALA A 88 9.02 -21.93 -7.37
C ALA A 88 7.95 -22.43 -6.38
N SER A 89 6.94 -21.63 -6.06
CA SER A 89 5.91 -21.94 -5.06
C SER A 89 4.85 -22.93 -5.55
N GLY A 90 4.67 -23.08 -6.87
CA GLY A 90 3.60 -23.86 -7.48
C GLY A 90 2.26 -23.11 -7.63
N PHE A 91 2.18 -21.88 -7.12
CA PHE A 91 1.01 -20.99 -7.25
C PHE A 91 1.10 -20.06 -8.46
N ASP A 92 2.22 -20.07 -9.17
CA ASP A 92 2.44 -19.28 -10.38
C ASP A 92 1.68 -19.88 -11.57
N THR A 93 0.47 -19.37 -11.79
CA THR A 93 -0.41 -19.81 -12.87
C THR A 93 -0.59 -18.69 -13.90
N GLY A 94 -0.53 -19.03 -15.19
CA GLY A 94 -0.77 -18.08 -16.27
C GLY A 94 0.39 -17.90 -17.25
N ALA A 95 0.21 -17.03 -18.22
CA ALA A 95 1.13 -16.82 -19.35
C ALA A 95 2.54 -16.29 -18.95
N ALA A 96 2.68 -15.74 -17.75
CA ALA A 96 3.95 -15.22 -17.21
C ALA A 96 4.62 -16.19 -16.22
N SER A 97 4.18 -17.45 -16.18
CA SER A 97 4.72 -18.46 -15.27
C SER A 97 6.20 -18.74 -15.58
N GLY A 98 7.05 -18.70 -14.53
CA GLY A 98 8.44 -19.13 -14.56
C GLY A 98 9.46 -18.16 -15.16
N ALA A 99 9.07 -17.01 -15.72
CA ALA A 99 9.98 -16.04 -16.31
C ALA A 99 9.95 -14.67 -15.60
N GLU A 100 11.05 -13.94 -15.66
CA GLU A 100 11.05 -12.51 -15.31
C GLU A 100 10.12 -11.78 -16.32
N PRO A 101 9.15 -10.99 -15.84
CA PRO A 101 8.18 -10.36 -16.74
C PRO A 101 8.85 -9.34 -17.64
N GLN A 102 8.50 -9.33 -18.93
CA GLN A 102 8.98 -8.34 -19.90
C GLN A 102 8.19 -7.02 -19.82
N HIS A 103 6.99 -7.05 -19.24
CA HIS A 103 6.10 -5.91 -19.03
C HIS A 103 5.48 -5.97 -17.64
N PRO A 104 5.15 -4.83 -17.02
CA PRO A 104 4.48 -4.82 -15.73
C PRO A 104 3.18 -5.65 -15.73
N ILE A 105 3.07 -6.58 -14.79
CA ILE A 105 1.83 -7.36 -14.58
C ILE A 105 0.94 -6.53 -13.67
N VAL A 106 -0.02 -5.82 -14.26
CA VAL A 106 -0.92 -4.92 -13.51
C VAL A 106 -2.22 -5.63 -13.19
N PHE A 107 -2.58 -5.61 -11.90
CA PHE A 107 -3.87 -6.05 -11.38
C PHE A 107 -4.46 -4.99 -10.45
N SER A 108 -5.54 -5.26 -9.72
CA SER A 108 -6.12 -4.25 -8.85
C SER A 108 -6.72 -4.82 -7.58
N LYS A 109 -6.84 -3.93 -6.56
CA LYS A 109 -7.64 -4.14 -5.35
C LYS A 109 -8.80 -3.14 -5.35
N VAL A 110 -9.96 -3.56 -4.82
CA VAL A 110 -11.11 -2.67 -4.70
C VAL A 110 -10.95 -1.69 -3.54
N PRO A 111 -11.51 -0.47 -3.62
CA PRO A 111 -11.40 0.53 -2.54
C PRO A 111 -11.93 0.05 -1.19
N GLU A 112 -12.93 -0.82 -1.21
CA GLU A 112 -13.63 -1.31 -0.02
C GLU A 112 -12.74 -2.18 0.89
N CYS A 113 -11.64 -2.72 0.36
CA CYS A 113 -10.71 -3.54 1.15
C CYS A 113 -9.69 -2.72 1.95
N VAL A 114 -9.66 -1.38 1.79
CA VAL A 114 -8.71 -0.50 2.49
C VAL A 114 -9.05 -0.40 3.98
N VAL A 115 -8.02 -0.58 4.81
CA VAL A 115 -8.07 -0.35 6.26
C VAL A 115 -6.83 0.40 6.73
N SER A 116 -6.92 1.02 7.92
CA SER A 116 -5.86 1.84 8.48
C SER A 116 -4.78 1.02 9.20
N HIS A 117 -3.70 1.71 9.56
CA HIS A 117 -2.77 1.30 10.60
C HIS A 117 -3.54 0.90 11.88
N GLU A 118 -3.10 -0.18 12.55
CA GLU A 118 -3.70 -0.77 13.75
C GLU A 118 -5.14 -1.31 13.56
N ALA A 119 -5.73 -1.16 12.40
CA ALA A 119 -7.01 -1.83 12.13
C ALA A 119 -6.83 -3.35 12.05
N VAL A 120 -7.84 -4.08 12.52
CA VAL A 120 -7.86 -5.54 12.41
C VAL A 120 -8.07 -5.98 10.97
N VAL A 121 -7.19 -6.82 10.46
CA VAL A 121 -7.40 -7.56 9.20
C VAL A 121 -8.20 -8.82 9.51
N ARG A 122 -9.40 -8.89 8.94
CA ARG A 122 -10.33 -10.00 9.16
C ARG A 122 -10.07 -11.14 8.19
N ILE A 123 -9.86 -12.33 8.71
CA ILE A 123 -9.67 -13.54 7.93
C ILE A 123 -10.81 -14.52 8.19
N ASP A 124 -11.26 -15.20 7.14
CA ASP A 124 -12.31 -16.22 7.24
C ASP A 124 -11.75 -17.58 6.79
N PRO A 125 -11.48 -18.51 7.74
CA PRO A 125 -10.96 -19.84 7.40
C PRO A 125 -11.91 -20.71 6.57
N ALA A 126 -13.20 -20.34 6.50
CA ALA A 126 -14.15 -21.01 5.62
C ALA A 126 -13.97 -20.58 4.15
N VAL A 127 -13.42 -19.39 3.91
CA VAL A 127 -13.12 -18.84 2.58
C VAL A 127 -11.72 -19.22 2.13
N SER A 128 -10.72 -18.98 2.97
CA SER A 128 -9.30 -19.30 2.68
C SER A 128 -8.49 -19.55 3.95
N ARG A 129 -7.58 -20.50 3.89
CA ARG A 129 -6.56 -20.76 4.92
C ARG A 129 -5.14 -20.44 4.43
N ALA A 130 -5.00 -19.85 3.25
CA ALA A 130 -3.73 -19.51 2.62
C ALA A 130 -3.53 -17.99 2.56
N ILE A 131 -3.73 -17.32 3.71
CA ILE A 131 -3.62 -15.87 3.83
C ILE A 131 -2.16 -15.46 3.96
N ASP A 132 -1.73 -14.57 3.08
CA ASP A 132 -0.33 -14.15 2.97
C ASP A 132 -0.21 -12.62 3.06
N TYR A 133 0.98 -12.15 3.43
CA TYR A 133 1.36 -10.75 3.53
C TYR A 133 2.25 -10.35 2.36
N GLU A 134 2.16 -9.10 1.94
CA GLU A 134 2.99 -8.51 0.89
C GLU A 134 3.29 -7.05 1.22
N ALA A 135 4.52 -6.78 1.71
CA ALA A 135 4.97 -5.42 1.99
C ALA A 135 5.27 -4.67 0.69
N GLU A 136 4.64 -3.52 0.51
CA GLU A 136 4.79 -2.71 -0.70
C GLU A 136 4.91 -1.22 -0.40
N LEU A 137 5.85 -0.55 -1.08
CA LEU A 137 5.77 0.88 -1.27
C LEU A 137 4.65 1.19 -2.27
N ALA A 138 3.84 2.19 -1.98
CA ALA A 138 2.79 2.64 -2.89
C ALA A 138 3.00 4.10 -3.29
N VAL A 139 2.88 4.37 -4.60
CA VAL A 139 2.94 5.71 -5.20
C VAL A 139 1.55 6.33 -5.21
N ILE A 140 1.44 7.60 -4.82
CA ILE A 140 0.21 8.39 -4.88
C ILE A 140 0.34 9.41 -6.01
N ILE A 141 -0.57 9.37 -6.96
CA ILE A 141 -0.59 10.29 -8.10
C ILE A 141 -1.12 11.66 -7.67
N GLY A 142 -0.37 12.71 -7.98
CA GLY A 142 -0.75 14.11 -7.71
C GLY A 142 -1.35 14.80 -8.92
N ARG A 143 -0.80 14.57 -10.09
CA ARG A 143 -1.28 15.14 -11.34
C ARG A 143 -1.71 14.05 -12.30
N GLY A 144 -2.98 14.04 -12.67
CA GLY A 144 -3.51 13.08 -13.63
C GLY A 144 -2.90 13.25 -15.03
N GLY A 145 -3.10 12.22 -15.87
CA GLY A 145 -2.63 12.25 -17.25
C GLY A 145 -2.80 10.91 -17.95
N ARG A 146 -2.67 10.95 -19.29
CA ARG A 146 -2.66 9.77 -20.14
C ARG A 146 -1.45 9.82 -21.06
N GLY A 147 -0.81 8.69 -21.34
CA GLY A 147 0.38 8.62 -22.18
C GLY A 147 1.59 9.34 -21.58
N ILE A 148 1.72 9.29 -20.24
CA ILE A 148 2.81 9.93 -19.52
C ILE A 148 4.13 9.26 -19.91
N LYS A 149 5.09 10.03 -20.37
CA LYS A 149 6.43 9.52 -20.71
C LYS A 149 7.23 9.25 -19.43
N PRO A 150 8.09 8.20 -19.38
CA PRO A 150 8.93 7.92 -18.20
C PRO A 150 9.71 9.15 -17.72
N ALA A 151 10.29 9.94 -18.63
CA ALA A 151 11.04 11.15 -18.29
C ALA A 151 10.23 12.25 -17.57
N HIS A 152 8.90 12.19 -17.61
CA HIS A 152 8.01 13.14 -16.95
C HIS A 152 7.19 12.50 -15.80
N ALA A 153 7.29 11.19 -15.62
CA ALA A 153 6.42 10.44 -14.71
C ALA A 153 6.50 10.94 -13.26
N MET A 154 7.70 11.25 -12.78
CA MET A 154 7.89 11.71 -11.40
C MET A 154 7.25 13.08 -11.13
N SER A 155 7.04 13.92 -12.14
CA SER A 155 6.28 15.17 -11.99
C SER A 155 4.77 14.97 -11.79
N HIS A 156 4.29 13.72 -11.91
CA HIS A 156 2.91 13.32 -11.63
C HIS A 156 2.74 12.71 -10.24
N VAL A 157 3.83 12.41 -9.53
CA VAL A 157 3.81 11.82 -8.18
C VAL A 157 3.62 12.91 -7.14
N TRP A 158 2.66 12.74 -6.25
CA TRP A 158 2.48 13.58 -5.07
C TRP A 158 3.30 13.07 -3.89
N GLY A 159 3.34 11.76 -3.70
CA GLY A 159 4.03 11.14 -2.58
C GLY A 159 3.87 9.63 -2.51
N TYR A 160 4.12 9.09 -1.34
CA TYR A 160 4.20 7.65 -1.08
C TYR A 160 3.51 7.27 0.21
N THR A 161 3.12 6.00 0.31
CA THR A 161 2.62 5.37 1.54
C THR A 161 3.02 3.90 1.56
N ILE A 162 2.70 3.20 2.65
CA ILE A 162 2.87 1.75 2.78
C ILE A 162 1.54 1.08 2.48
N VAL A 163 1.59 -0.05 1.77
CA VAL A 163 0.46 -0.97 1.57
C VAL A 163 0.90 -2.38 1.96
N ASN A 164 0.01 -3.12 2.63
CA ASN A 164 0.10 -4.56 2.73
C ASN A 164 -0.90 -5.16 1.73
N ASP A 165 -0.39 -5.73 0.62
CA ASP A 165 -1.23 -6.38 -0.39
C ASP A 165 -1.62 -7.79 0.05
N VAL A 166 -2.44 -7.87 1.12
CA VAL A 166 -2.88 -9.15 1.71
C VAL A 166 -3.56 -10.00 0.65
N THR A 167 -3.19 -11.30 0.64
CA THR A 167 -3.51 -12.21 -0.45
C THR A 167 -4.01 -13.56 0.08
N ALA A 168 -5.16 -14.04 -0.42
CA ALA A 168 -5.58 -15.42 -0.30
C ALA A 168 -5.01 -16.21 -1.49
N ARG A 169 -3.90 -16.94 -1.29
CA ARG A 169 -3.12 -17.58 -2.35
C ARG A 169 -3.88 -18.64 -3.13
N ASP A 170 -4.68 -19.43 -2.43
CA ASP A 170 -5.53 -20.47 -3.04
C ASP A 170 -6.59 -19.86 -3.97
N LEU A 171 -7.18 -18.71 -3.60
CA LEU A 171 -8.13 -17.98 -4.44
C LEU A 171 -7.44 -17.27 -5.60
N GLN A 172 -6.25 -16.68 -5.33
CA GLN A 172 -5.42 -16.07 -6.38
C GLN A 172 -5.11 -17.08 -7.50
N SER A 173 -4.74 -18.31 -7.15
CA SER A 173 -4.45 -19.38 -8.12
C SER A 173 -5.71 -19.91 -8.80
N ARG A 174 -6.79 -20.17 -8.02
CA ARG A 174 -8.04 -20.79 -8.51
C ARG A 174 -8.74 -19.97 -9.58
N HIS A 175 -8.75 -18.65 -9.44
CA HIS A 175 -9.59 -17.78 -10.27
C HIS A 175 -8.85 -17.19 -11.49
N SER A 176 -7.61 -17.53 -11.74
CA SER A 176 -6.78 -17.02 -12.86
C SER A 176 -6.60 -15.49 -12.87
N GLN A 177 -7.66 -14.72 -12.59
CA GLN A 177 -7.64 -13.28 -12.30
C GLN A 177 -7.54 -13.07 -10.79
N TRP A 178 -6.62 -12.23 -10.33
CA TRP A 178 -6.23 -12.19 -8.92
C TRP A 178 -7.21 -11.44 -8.01
N LEU A 179 -8.16 -10.69 -8.58
CA LEU A 179 -9.04 -9.79 -7.84
C LEU A 179 -9.68 -10.45 -6.61
N ILE A 180 -10.25 -11.65 -6.75
CA ILE A 180 -10.95 -12.37 -5.66
C ILE A 180 -9.98 -12.75 -4.52
N GLY A 181 -8.75 -13.16 -4.84
CA GLY A 181 -7.72 -13.46 -3.84
C GLY A 181 -7.11 -12.22 -3.18
N LYS A 182 -7.22 -11.05 -3.82
CA LYS A 182 -6.57 -9.80 -3.44
C LYS A 182 -7.50 -8.78 -2.78
N SER A 183 -8.82 -8.88 -2.95
CA SER A 183 -9.78 -7.82 -2.60
C SER A 183 -10.84 -8.25 -1.59
N GLN A 184 -10.52 -9.20 -0.69
CA GLN A 184 -11.42 -9.48 0.42
C GLN A 184 -11.46 -8.26 1.37
N ASP A 185 -12.56 -8.13 2.12
CA ASP A 185 -12.70 -7.06 3.11
C ASP A 185 -11.47 -6.98 4.01
N THR A 186 -10.92 -5.77 4.20
CA THR A 186 -9.74 -5.47 5.00
C THR A 186 -8.39 -5.91 4.41
N PHE A 187 -8.32 -6.46 3.21
CA PHE A 187 -7.08 -7.00 2.62
C PHE A 187 -6.16 -5.94 2.00
N CYS A 188 -6.36 -4.66 2.32
CA CYS A 188 -5.47 -3.57 1.91
C CYS A 188 -5.17 -2.62 3.08
N PRO A 189 -4.47 -3.05 4.13
CA PRO A 189 -3.90 -2.11 5.08
C PRO A 189 -3.07 -1.06 4.35
N MET A 190 -3.32 0.24 4.64
CA MET A 190 -2.65 1.38 4.03
C MET A 190 -2.32 2.44 5.08
N GLY A 191 -1.09 2.90 5.13
CA GLY A 191 -0.66 3.93 6.07
C GLY A 191 0.78 3.77 6.56
N PRO A 192 1.12 4.29 7.74
CA PRO A 192 0.26 4.98 8.73
C PRO A 192 -0.19 6.36 8.24
N TRP A 193 0.58 6.97 7.36
CA TRP A 193 0.36 8.25 6.67
C TRP A 193 0.95 8.22 5.27
N ALA A 194 0.80 9.29 4.54
CA ALA A 194 1.51 9.53 3.29
C ALA A 194 2.66 10.52 3.50
N VAL A 195 3.71 10.41 2.71
CA VAL A 195 4.84 11.35 2.66
C VAL A 195 4.92 11.97 1.28
N THR A 196 5.25 13.26 1.21
CA THR A 196 5.44 13.93 -0.08
C THR A 196 6.69 13.40 -0.80
N CYS A 197 6.72 13.51 -2.13
CA CYS A 197 7.74 12.88 -2.97
C CYS A 197 9.17 13.38 -2.71
N ASP A 198 9.33 14.55 -2.10
CA ASP A 198 10.60 15.14 -1.70
C ASP A 198 11.24 14.48 -0.46
N GLU A 199 10.51 13.63 0.27
CA GLU A 199 10.99 12.97 1.49
C GLU A 199 11.62 11.59 1.23
N ILE A 200 11.41 11.02 0.04
CA ILE A 200 11.81 9.64 -0.30
C ILE A 200 12.70 9.63 -1.54
N ASP A 201 13.83 8.97 -1.45
CA ASP A 201 14.65 8.59 -2.60
C ASP A 201 14.29 7.15 -3.02
N LEU A 202 13.48 7.02 -4.07
CA LEU A 202 13.10 5.70 -4.59
C LEU A 202 14.28 4.87 -5.12
N SER A 203 15.43 5.47 -5.33
CA SER A 203 16.63 4.74 -5.76
C SER A 203 17.31 4.02 -4.59
N ASP A 204 16.96 4.36 -3.34
CA ASP A 204 17.59 3.80 -2.14
C ASP A 204 16.67 3.83 -0.91
N THR A 205 15.52 3.18 -0.99
CA THR A 205 14.58 3.07 0.12
C THR A 205 14.47 1.62 0.58
N GLU A 206 14.74 1.38 1.87
CA GLU A 206 14.64 0.05 2.49
C GLU A 206 13.17 -0.26 2.81
N VAL A 207 12.77 -1.52 2.51
CA VAL A 207 11.45 -2.07 2.81
C VAL A 207 11.63 -3.36 3.60
N ARG A 208 11.02 -3.44 4.79
CA ARG A 208 11.08 -4.62 5.67
C ARG A 208 9.68 -5.03 6.09
N CYS A 209 9.48 -6.33 6.26
CA CYS A 209 8.29 -6.91 6.88
C CYS A 209 8.65 -7.89 7.97
N PHE A 210 7.97 -7.77 9.09
CA PHE A 210 8.08 -8.65 10.23
C PHE A 210 6.73 -9.30 10.51
N ILE A 211 6.74 -10.59 10.79
CA ILE A 211 5.57 -11.31 11.29
C ILE A 211 5.87 -11.78 12.71
N ASN A 212 5.08 -11.31 13.68
CA ASN A 212 5.31 -11.58 15.12
C ASN A 212 6.74 -11.24 15.56
N GLY A 213 7.32 -10.18 15.05
CA GLY A 213 8.70 -9.74 15.32
C GLY A 213 9.79 -10.49 14.54
N GLU A 214 9.47 -11.56 13.78
CA GLU A 214 10.41 -12.24 12.93
C GLU A 214 10.54 -11.54 11.58
N LEU A 215 11.75 -11.12 11.20
CA LEU A 215 12.02 -10.53 9.88
C LEU A 215 11.76 -11.55 8.77
N ARG A 216 10.82 -11.26 7.87
CA ARG A 216 10.40 -12.13 6.77
C ARG A 216 10.78 -11.58 5.40
N GLN A 217 10.57 -10.29 5.18
CA GLN A 217 10.92 -9.62 3.93
C GLN A 217 11.90 -8.50 4.22
N ASN A 218 12.95 -8.39 3.39
CA ASN A 218 13.94 -7.32 3.45
C ASN A 218 14.55 -7.10 2.07
N ALA A 219 14.29 -5.94 1.47
CA ALA A 219 14.88 -5.53 0.21
C ALA A 219 14.90 -4.00 0.09
N ASN A 220 15.40 -3.52 -1.03
CA ASN A 220 15.49 -2.10 -1.33
C ASN A 220 14.75 -1.79 -2.64
N THR A 221 14.17 -0.61 -2.75
CA THR A 221 13.46 -0.18 -3.96
C THR A 221 14.33 -0.16 -5.23
N ARG A 222 15.66 -0.11 -5.08
CA ARG A 222 16.61 -0.30 -6.21
C ARG A 222 16.51 -1.65 -6.89
N ASP A 223 15.93 -2.66 -6.21
CA ASP A 223 15.80 -4.03 -6.69
C ASP A 223 14.52 -4.25 -7.50
N LEU A 224 13.70 -3.21 -7.68
CA LEU A 224 12.52 -3.23 -8.55
C LEU A 224 12.92 -3.57 -9.99
N ILE A 225 12.16 -4.47 -10.63
CA ILE A 225 12.31 -4.80 -12.06
C ILE A 225 11.84 -3.61 -12.90
N PHE A 226 10.68 -3.05 -12.56
CA PHE A 226 10.12 -1.86 -13.17
C PHE A 226 10.04 -0.76 -12.12
N ASP A 227 10.76 0.33 -12.32
CA ASP A 227 10.74 1.50 -11.46
C ASP A 227 9.41 2.29 -11.56
N ALA A 228 9.18 3.22 -10.64
CA ALA A 228 7.96 4.01 -10.61
C ALA A 228 7.70 4.77 -11.92
N PRO A 229 8.69 5.42 -12.58
CA PRO A 229 8.51 6.00 -13.91
C PRO A 229 8.00 5.02 -14.96
N THR A 230 8.53 3.82 -15.00
CA THR A 230 8.12 2.77 -15.94
C THR A 230 6.69 2.31 -15.66
N LEU A 231 6.32 2.12 -14.37
CA LEU A 231 4.97 1.73 -13.98
C LEU A 231 3.93 2.79 -14.37
N ILE A 232 4.21 4.05 -14.06
CA ILE A 232 3.33 5.18 -14.42
C ILE A 232 3.16 5.26 -15.94
N ALA A 233 4.24 5.13 -16.70
CA ALA A 233 4.18 5.16 -18.15
C ALA A 233 3.37 3.98 -18.73
N ALA A 234 3.60 2.77 -18.23
CA ALA A 234 2.90 1.57 -18.68
C ALA A 234 1.39 1.65 -18.41
N ILE A 235 0.98 2.02 -17.20
CA ILE A 235 -0.43 2.15 -16.83
C ILE A 235 -1.08 3.29 -17.61
N SER A 236 -0.43 4.46 -17.66
CA SER A 236 -1.00 5.64 -18.31
C SER A 236 -1.05 5.56 -19.83
N ALA A 237 -0.39 4.58 -20.47
CA ALA A 237 -0.41 4.41 -21.92
C ALA A 237 -1.84 4.30 -22.47
N GLY A 238 -2.72 3.61 -21.76
CA GLY A 238 -4.12 3.39 -22.14
C GLY A 238 -5.15 3.85 -21.11
N VAL A 239 -4.76 3.95 -19.83
CA VAL A 239 -5.65 4.33 -18.71
C VAL A 239 -5.30 5.74 -18.25
N THR A 240 -6.27 6.66 -18.25
CA THR A 240 -6.03 8.01 -17.70
C THR A 240 -5.85 7.92 -16.19
N LEU A 241 -4.68 8.29 -15.66
CA LEU A 241 -4.45 8.45 -14.23
C LEU A 241 -5.14 9.72 -13.73
N ILE A 242 -5.67 9.69 -12.51
CA ILE A 242 -6.30 10.84 -11.85
C ILE A 242 -5.60 11.16 -10.52
N PRO A 243 -5.72 12.40 -10.00
CA PRO A 243 -5.21 12.73 -8.67
C PRO A 243 -5.78 11.82 -7.61
N GLY A 244 -4.92 11.30 -6.72
CA GLY A 244 -5.29 10.35 -5.67
C GLY A 244 -5.26 8.88 -6.09
N ASP A 245 -4.95 8.55 -7.36
CA ASP A 245 -4.67 7.16 -7.73
C ASP A 245 -3.49 6.61 -6.94
N VAL A 246 -3.62 5.36 -6.53
CA VAL A 246 -2.58 4.62 -5.79
C VAL A 246 -2.03 3.50 -6.68
N ILE A 247 -0.70 3.40 -6.73
CA ILE A 247 0.01 2.31 -7.43
C ILE A 247 0.88 1.59 -6.40
N ALA A 248 0.47 0.40 -5.96
CA ALA A 248 1.28 -0.50 -5.15
C ALA A 248 2.33 -1.15 -6.07
N THR A 249 3.62 -0.99 -5.72
CA THR A 249 4.73 -1.19 -6.68
C THR A 249 5.24 -2.62 -6.76
N GLY A 250 4.65 -3.52 -6.00
CA GLY A 250 5.06 -4.92 -5.91
C GLY A 250 5.79 -5.26 -4.62
N THR A 251 5.76 -6.53 -4.25
CA THR A 251 6.33 -7.04 -3.00
C THR A 251 7.68 -7.73 -3.20
N LEU A 252 8.39 -7.86 -2.11
CA LEU A 252 9.72 -8.46 -1.97
C LEU A 252 9.62 -9.98 -1.77
N ALA A 253 10.74 -10.71 -1.90
CA ALA A 253 10.85 -12.10 -1.46
C ALA A 253 10.67 -12.22 0.07
N GLY A 254 10.29 -13.42 0.52
CA GLY A 254 10.02 -13.73 1.92
C GLY A 254 8.54 -13.74 2.27
N VAL A 255 7.66 -13.79 1.27
CA VAL A 255 6.21 -14.03 1.47
C VAL A 255 5.94 -15.43 2.00
N GLY A 256 4.81 -15.61 2.71
CA GLY A 256 4.48 -16.87 3.36
C GLY A 256 4.43 -18.09 2.44
N VAL A 257 3.97 -17.90 1.20
CA VAL A 257 3.91 -18.97 0.18
C VAL A 257 5.30 -19.46 -0.27
N GLY A 258 6.34 -18.63 -0.12
CA GLY A 258 7.72 -18.97 -0.49
C GLY A 258 8.40 -19.96 0.46
N PHE A 259 7.89 -20.14 1.67
CA PHE A 259 8.46 -21.09 2.65
C PHE A 259 8.10 -22.55 2.32
N LYS A 260 8.91 -23.47 2.80
CA LYS A 260 8.69 -24.91 2.66
C LYS A 260 8.72 -25.59 4.04
N PRO A 261 7.57 -25.95 4.65
CA PRO A 261 6.20 -25.72 4.16
C PRO A 261 5.81 -24.22 4.16
N PRO A 262 4.77 -23.81 3.40
CA PRO A 262 4.25 -22.44 3.45
C PRO A 262 3.87 -21.97 4.85
N ARG A 263 4.09 -20.67 5.14
CA ARG A 263 3.86 -20.06 6.46
C ARG A 263 2.82 -18.94 6.33
N TYR A 264 1.55 -19.33 6.27
CA TYR A 264 0.42 -18.43 6.15
C TYR A 264 0.06 -17.76 7.47
N LEU A 265 -0.59 -16.60 7.38
CA LEU A 265 -1.09 -15.86 8.52
C LEU A 265 -2.31 -16.54 9.14
N VAL A 266 -2.36 -16.54 10.47
CA VAL A 266 -3.44 -17.10 11.28
C VAL A 266 -3.95 -16.08 12.30
N HIS A 267 -5.01 -16.43 13.03
CA HIS A 267 -5.55 -15.60 14.11
C HIS A 267 -4.48 -15.25 15.15
N GLY A 268 -4.38 -13.97 15.46
CA GLY A 268 -3.43 -13.42 16.43
C GLY A 268 -2.08 -13.01 15.84
N ASP A 269 -1.81 -13.32 14.56
CA ASP A 269 -0.59 -12.86 13.91
C ASP A 269 -0.61 -11.34 13.72
N VAL A 270 0.57 -10.73 13.86
CA VAL A 270 0.80 -9.31 13.65
C VAL A 270 1.79 -9.14 12.50
N ALA A 271 1.37 -8.46 11.45
CA ALA A 271 2.26 -8.02 10.36
C ALA A 271 2.68 -6.56 10.60
N ARG A 272 3.98 -6.33 10.62
CA ARG A 272 4.61 -5.02 10.76
C ARG A 272 5.49 -4.74 9.56
N ILE A 273 5.17 -3.69 8.81
CA ILE A 273 5.91 -3.25 7.63
C ILE A 273 6.57 -1.93 7.93
N GLU A 274 7.87 -1.85 7.66
CA GLU A 274 8.68 -0.65 7.83
C GLU A 274 9.23 -0.20 6.48
N ILE A 275 9.04 1.07 6.13
CA ILE A 275 9.66 1.67 4.94
C ILE A 275 10.41 2.93 5.38
N SER A 276 11.70 2.97 5.05
CA SER A 276 12.58 4.10 5.40
C SER A 276 12.00 5.42 4.89
N GLY A 277 11.99 6.44 5.77
CA GLY A 277 11.44 7.76 5.47
C GLY A 277 9.91 7.86 5.59
N ILE A 278 9.16 6.76 5.45
CA ILE A 278 7.70 6.77 5.64
C ILE A 278 7.37 6.53 7.12
N GLY A 279 7.62 5.33 7.62
CA GLY A 279 7.27 4.92 8.99
C GLY A 279 6.90 3.45 9.05
N VAL A 280 5.90 3.13 9.88
CA VAL A 280 5.50 1.76 10.21
C VAL A 280 4.00 1.57 10.00
N LEU A 281 3.65 0.54 9.22
CA LEU A 281 2.28 0.02 9.11
C LEU A 281 2.21 -1.30 9.86
N GLU A 282 1.35 -1.40 10.86
CA GLU A 282 1.18 -2.60 11.67
C GLU A 282 -0.29 -2.98 11.78
N ASN A 283 -0.60 -4.26 11.62
CA ASN A 283 -1.96 -4.77 11.67
C ASN A 283 -2.01 -6.18 12.27
N GLU A 284 -2.99 -6.42 13.12
CA GLU A 284 -3.31 -7.74 13.66
C GLU A 284 -4.32 -8.46 12.76
N PHE A 285 -4.13 -9.77 12.59
CA PHE A 285 -5.02 -10.65 11.82
C PHE A 285 -5.95 -11.42 12.78
N ARG A 286 -7.26 -11.33 12.56
CA ARG A 286 -8.26 -12.02 13.41
C ARG A 286 -9.25 -12.82 12.58
N GLU A 287 -9.53 -14.05 13.02
CA GLU A 287 -10.60 -14.85 12.45
C GLU A 287 -11.97 -14.24 12.75
N MET A 288 -12.85 -14.25 11.74
CA MET A 288 -14.24 -13.84 11.91
C MET A 288 -14.97 -14.85 12.81
N GLY A 289 -15.68 -14.35 13.82
CA GLY A 289 -16.47 -15.18 14.73
C GLY A 289 -15.68 -15.75 15.92
N LYS A 290 -14.47 -15.27 16.16
CA LYS A 290 -13.69 -15.52 17.39
C LYS A 290 -13.54 -14.28 18.24
#